data_7f313f0ba263a27c31d955d09cffe872
#
_entry.id   7f313f0ba263a27c31d955d09cffe872
#
_cell.length_a   1.000
_cell.length_b   1.000
_cell.length_c   1.000
_cell.angle_alpha   90.00
_cell.angle_beta   90.00
_cell.angle_gamma   90.00
#
_symmetry.space_group_name_H-M   'P 1'
#
loop_
_entity.id
_entity.type
_entity.pdbx_description
1 polymer ?
#
loop_
_entity_poly.entity_id
_entity_poly.type
_entity_poly.pdbx_seq_one_letter_code
_entity_poly.pdbx_strand_id
1 'polypeptide(L)'
;MAKIGFIGTGIMGKPMAQNLQKAGHSLFLSTHHDAAPADLLEAGAIALANPKEVAQEAEFIIVMVPDTPQVEDVLFRKDGIAEGVGPNKVVIDMSSISPTATKGFAEKIKATGAQYLDAPVSGGEVGAKAATLSIMVGGCPNTFERALPLFQAMGKNITRVGGNGDGQTAKVANQIIVALNIQAVAEALLFAARNGADPAKVREALMGGFASSRILEVHGERMVKGTFDPGFRISLHQKDLNLALAGARELNLNLPNTANAQQVFSTCAAIGGSNWDHSALIKGLEHMA
;
A
#
# COMPACT_ATOMS: atom_id res chain seq x y z
N MET A 1 18.12 -9.09 16.86
CA MET A 1 18.70 -8.24 15.80
C MET A 1 18.76 -9.07 14.54
N ALA A 2 18.16 -8.62 13.42
CA ALA A 2 18.16 -9.32 12.15
C ALA A 2 18.81 -8.46 11.06
N LYS A 3 19.35 -9.10 10.03
CA LYS A 3 19.84 -8.46 8.81
C LYS A 3 18.68 -8.30 7.82
N ILE A 4 18.32 -7.09 7.47
CA ILE A 4 17.16 -6.76 6.64
C ILE A 4 17.61 -6.06 5.37
N GLY A 5 17.28 -6.62 4.22
CA GLY A 5 17.34 -5.94 2.93
C GLY A 5 16.06 -5.11 2.75
N PHE A 6 16.18 -3.86 2.29
CA PHE A 6 15.02 -3.02 2.03
C PHE A 6 15.14 -2.39 0.64
N ILE A 7 14.18 -2.69 -0.25
CA ILE A 7 14.17 -2.24 -1.64
C ILE A 7 12.91 -1.41 -1.88
N GLY A 8 13.11 -0.15 -2.29
CA GLY A 8 12.05 0.82 -2.47
C GLY A 8 11.90 1.75 -1.26
N THR A 9 12.77 2.77 -1.16
CA THR A 9 12.81 3.78 -0.09
C THR A 9 12.09 5.08 -0.45
N GLY A 10 10.94 4.95 -1.11
CA GLY A 10 10.04 6.08 -1.41
C GLY A 10 9.25 6.56 -0.18
N ILE A 11 8.15 7.30 -0.42
CA ILE A 11 7.30 7.93 0.63
C ILE A 11 6.91 6.96 1.75
N MET A 12 6.57 5.71 1.39
CA MET A 12 6.21 4.68 2.37
C MET A 12 7.43 3.93 2.90
N GLY A 13 8.31 3.48 2.00
CA GLY A 13 9.40 2.59 2.38
C GLY A 13 10.46 3.23 3.25
N LYS A 14 10.79 4.51 3.02
CA LYS A 14 11.78 5.23 3.84
C LYS A 14 11.41 5.26 5.33
N PRO A 15 10.22 5.73 5.75
CA PRO A 15 9.86 5.72 7.17
C PRO A 15 9.71 4.29 7.74
N MET A 16 9.30 3.30 6.94
CA MET A 16 9.27 1.90 7.37
C MET A 16 10.69 1.38 7.65
N ALA A 17 11.65 1.67 6.78
CA ALA A 17 13.06 1.34 6.98
C ALA A 17 13.66 2.02 8.23
N GLN A 18 13.34 3.30 8.45
CA GLN A 18 13.75 4.02 9.67
C GLN A 18 13.23 3.36 10.94
N ASN A 19 11.97 2.89 10.94
CA ASN A 19 11.40 2.21 12.10
C ASN A 19 12.10 0.87 12.40
N LEU A 20 12.50 0.14 11.36
CA LEU A 20 13.29 -1.08 11.51
C LEU A 20 14.69 -0.79 12.09
N GLN A 21 15.36 0.28 11.64
CA GLN A 21 16.64 0.71 12.25
C GLN A 21 16.48 1.10 13.72
N LYS A 22 15.43 1.88 14.05
CA LYS A 22 15.11 2.27 15.43
C LYS A 22 14.84 1.04 16.33
N ALA A 23 14.30 -0.03 15.75
CA ALA A 23 14.12 -1.31 16.44
C ALA A 23 15.42 -2.13 16.58
N GLY A 24 16.55 -1.61 16.12
CA GLY A 24 17.88 -2.22 16.27
C GLY A 24 18.26 -3.22 15.18
N HIS A 25 17.57 -3.23 14.03
CA HIS A 25 17.94 -4.08 12.91
C HIS A 25 19.02 -3.45 12.02
N SER A 26 19.88 -4.29 11.41
CA SER A 26 20.84 -3.86 10.40
C SER A 26 20.18 -3.79 9.03
N LEU A 27 20.32 -2.66 8.32
CA LEU A 27 19.70 -2.46 7.01
C LEU A 27 20.71 -2.51 5.87
N PHE A 28 20.34 -3.22 4.81
CA PHE A 28 21.00 -3.24 3.51
C PHE A 28 20.03 -2.68 2.48
N LEU A 29 20.43 -1.64 1.75
CA LEU A 29 19.57 -0.93 0.81
C LEU A 29 20.07 -1.16 -0.62
N SER A 30 19.15 -1.40 -1.55
CA SER A 30 19.43 -1.23 -2.96
C SER A 30 18.47 -0.21 -3.52
N THR A 31 19.00 0.70 -4.31
CA THR A 31 18.21 1.69 -5.02
C THR A 31 18.11 1.28 -6.47
N HIS A 32 16.88 1.11 -6.93
CA HIS A 32 16.66 0.69 -8.30
C HIS A 32 16.87 1.85 -9.29
N HIS A 33 16.47 3.05 -8.89
CA HIS A 33 16.55 4.26 -9.72
C HIS A 33 17.07 5.49 -8.95
N ASP A 34 16.98 5.49 -7.62
CA ASP A 34 17.31 6.63 -6.78
C ASP A 34 18.46 6.33 -5.82
N ALA A 35 19.21 7.34 -5.42
CA ALA A 35 20.24 7.19 -4.39
C ALA A 35 19.63 6.80 -3.04
N ALA A 36 20.36 6.00 -2.25
CA ALA A 36 19.93 5.64 -0.91
C ALA A 36 19.74 6.91 -0.05
N PRO A 37 18.65 7.01 0.74
CA PRO A 37 18.43 8.17 1.61
C PRO A 37 19.59 8.40 2.57
N ALA A 38 20.12 9.63 2.58
CA ALA A 38 21.30 9.98 3.36
C ALA A 38 21.13 9.71 4.86
N ASP A 39 19.94 10.03 5.40
CA ASP A 39 19.60 9.81 6.80
C ASP A 39 19.59 8.32 7.22
N LEU A 40 19.24 7.41 6.30
CA LEU A 40 19.36 5.98 6.55
C LEU A 40 20.82 5.52 6.57
N LEU A 41 21.65 6.07 5.68
CA LEU A 41 23.09 5.78 5.62
C LEU A 41 23.82 6.33 6.86
N GLU A 42 23.52 7.56 7.26
CA GLU A 42 24.04 8.18 8.49
C GLU A 42 23.66 7.39 9.75
N ALA A 43 22.48 6.76 9.74
CA ALA A 43 22.03 5.85 10.80
C ALA A 43 22.63 4.43 10.70
N GLY A 44 23.57 4.18 9.78
CA GLY A 44 24.32 2.93 9.67
C GLY A 44 23.75 1.91 8.67
N ALA A 45 22.83 2.30 7.78
CA ALA A 45 22.42 1.42 6.67
C ALA A 45 23.57 1.31 5.64
N ILE A 46 23.65 0.16 4.99
CA ILE A 46 24.66 -0.13 3.97
C ILE A 46 23.97 -0.15 2.60
N ALA A 47 24.43 0.70 1.67
CA ALA A 47 23.98 0.67 0.29
C ALA A 47 24.77 -0.35 -0.52
N LEU A 48 24.09 -1.18 -1.28
CA LEU A 48 24.64 -2.20 -2.17
C LEU A 48 24.22 -1.93 -3.61
N ALA A 49 24.96 -2.47 -4.57
CA ALA A 49 24.84 -2.10 -5.97
C ALA A 49 23.51 -2.56 -6.62
N ASN A 50 22.94 -3.68 -6.15
CA ASN A 50 21.76 -4.28 -6.77
C ASN A 50 20.95 -5.14 -5.77
N PRO A 51 19.69 -5.52 -6.13
CA PRO A 51 18.84 -6.35 -5.28
C PRO A 51 19.43 -7.73 -4.93
N LYS A 52 20.21 -8.32 -5.81
CA LYS A 52 20.88 -9.61 -5.57
C LYS A 52 21.88 -9.52 -4.41
N GLU A 53 22.74 -8.49 -4.40
CA GLU A 53 23.69 -8.28 -3.31
C GLU A 53 22.97 -8.04 -1.97
N VAL A 54 21.89 -7.25 -1.98
CA VAL A 54 21.04 -7.06 -0.80
C VAL A 54 20.49 -8.40 -0.31
N ALA A 55 20.00 -9.22 -1.22
CA ALA A 55 19.43 -10.52 -0.89
C ALA A 55 20.47 -11.52 -0.39
N GLN A 56 21.74 -11.41 -0.83
CA GLN A 56 22.84 -12.23 -0.33
C GLN A 56 23.19 -11.91 1.13
N GLU A 57 23.19 -10.62 1.50
CA GLU A 57 23.57 -10.17 2.86
C GLU A 57 22.43 -10.32 3.88
N ALA A 58 21.18 -10.18 3.44
CA ALA A 58 20.02 -10.12 4.32
C ALA A 58 19.39 -11.50 4.59
N GLU A 59 18.75 -11.63 5.75
CA GLU A 59 17.89 -12.75 6.13
C GLU A 59 16.44 -12.51 5.68
N PHE A 60 15.96 -11.27 5.83
CA PHE A 60 14.65 -10.82 5.38
C PHE A 60 14.82 -9.74 4.32
N ILE A 61 14.15 -9.87 3.18
CA ILE A 61 14.22 -8.92 2.09
C ILE A 61 12.83 -8.29 1.89
N ILE A 62 12.69 -7.03 2.26
CA ILE A 62 11.46 -6.26 2.14
C ILE A 62 11.46 -5.51 0.82
N VAL A 63 10.35 -5.64 0.07
CA VAL A 63 10.09 -4.92 -1.17
C VAL A 63 8.92 -3.96 -0.93
N MET A 64 9.09 -2.67 -1.30
CA MET A 64 8.07 -1.65 -1.18
C MET A 64 8.13 -0.71 -2.40
N VAL A 65 7.60 -1.17 -3.51
CA VAL A 65 7.62 -0.48 -4.81
C VAL A 65 6.20 -0.26 -5.35
N PRO A 66 5.99 0.60 -6.38
CA PRO A 66 4.66 1.09 -6.73
C PRO A 66 3.65 0.05 -7.21
N ASP A 67 4.04 -0.92 -8.05
CA ASP A 67 3.08 -1.80 -8.75
C ASP A 67 3.70 -3.15 -9.14
N THR A 68 2.88 -4.03 -9.69
CA THR A 68 3.20 -5.41 -10.11
C THR A 68 4.44 -5.48 -11.01
N PRO A 69 4.58 -4.67 -12.08
CA PRO A 69 5.77 -4.74 -12.96
C PRO A 69 7.07 -4.42 -12.23
N GLN A 70 7.05 -3.45 -11.29
CA GLN A 70 8.24 -3.12 -10.53
C GLN A 70 8.61 -4.21 -9.52
N VAL A 71 7.62 -4.88 -8.91
CA VAL A 71 7.88 -6.04 -8.04
C VAL A 71 8.48 -7.18 -8.86
N GLU A 72 7.91 -7.50 -10.02
CA GLU A 72 8.44 -8.53 -10.92
C GLU A 72 9.89 -8.23 -11.33
N ASP A 73 10.17 -6.99 -11.72
CA ASP A 73 11.50 -6.54 -12.09
C ASP A 73 12.50 -6.70 -10.95
N VAL A 74 12.19 -6.18 -9.76
CA VAL A 74 13.05 -6.29 -8.57
C VAL A 74 13.31 -7.74 -8.18
N LEU A 75 12.32 -8.61 -8.33
CA LEU A 75 12.45 -10.03 -7.99
C LEU A 75 13.26 -10.82 -9.02
N PHE A 76 13.01 -10.63 -10.31
CA PHE A 76 13.40 -11.61 -11.34
C PHE A 76 14.28 -11.08 -12.49
N ARG A 77 14.57 -9.78 -12.54
CA ARG A 77 15.52 -9.25 -13.51
C ARG A 77 16.94 -9.81 -13.27
N LYS A 78 17.85 -9.60 -14.21
CA LYS A 78 19.28 -9.82 -13.99
C LYS A 78 19.74 -9.05 -12.76
N ASP A 79 20.46 -9.69 -11.85
CA ASP A 79 20.89 -9.19 -10.55
C ASP A 79 19.70 -8.83 -9.61
N GLY A 80 18.55 -9.46 -9.83
CA GLY A 80 17.36 -9.38 -8.98
C GLY A 80 17.44 -10.26 -7.72
N ILE A 81 16.43 -10.13 -6.85
CA ILE A 81 16.39 -10.84 -5.56
C ILE A 81 16.50 -12.36 -5.73
N ALA A 82 15.84 -12.94 -6.74
CA ALA A 82 15.79 -14.39 -6.94
C ALA A 82 17.19 -15.01 -7.16
N GLU A 83 18.14 -14.24 -7.67
CA GLU A 83 19.53 -14.71 -7.84
C GLU A 83 20.37 -14.66 -6.55
N GLY A 84 19.89 -13.97 -5.51
CA GLY A 84 20.61 -13.79 -4.23
C GLY A 84 19.96 -14.50 -3.04
N VAL A 85 18.74 -15.01 -3.18
CA VAL A 85 18.04 -15.72 -2.10
C VAL A 85 18.21 -17.24 -2.18
N GLY A 86 17.96 -17.90 -1.07
CA GLY A 86 18.03 -19.35 -0.93
C GLY A 86 17.43 -19.80 0.41
N PRO A 87 17.77 -21.02 0.87
CA PRO A 87 17.24 -21.56 2.11
C PRO A 87 17.38 -20.60 3.31
N ASN A 88 16.40 -20.62 4.19
CA ASN A 88 16.31 -19.78 5.41
C ASN A 88 16.08 -18.28 5.18
N LYS A 89 16.09 -17.77 3.95
CA LYS A 89 15.76 -16.38 3.64
C LYS A 89 14.26 -16.21 3.40
N VAL A 90 13.76 -14.98 3.67
CA VAL A 90 12.35 -14.62 3.51
C VAL A 90 12.25 -13.35 2.68
N VAL A 91 11.53 -13.41 1.57
CA VAL A 91 11.13 -12.24 0.79
C VAL A 91 9.76 -11.79 1.30
N ILE A 92 9.64 -10.51 1.62
CA ILE A 92 8.42 -9.88 2.14
C ILE A 92 8.02 -8.76 1.19
N ASP A 93 7.00 -8.99 0.37
CA ASP A 93 6.47 -7.96 -0.52
C ASP A 93 5.39 -7.15 0.21
N MET A 94 5.71 -5.91 0.55
CA MET A 94 4.80 -4.96 1.20
C MET A 94 4.16 -3.99 0.21
N SER A 95 4.41 -4.16 -1.09
CA SER A 95 3.78 -3.42 -2.17
C SER A 95 2.30 -3.78 -2.31
N SER A 96 1.52 -2.95 -3.02
CA SER A 96 0.12 -3.25 -3.36
C SER A 96 0.05 -3.65 -4.84
N ILE A 97 -0.10 -4.95 -5.11
CA ILE A 97 -0.01 -5.56 -6.44
C ILE A 97 -1.12 -6.60 -6.70
N SER A 98 -1.13 -7.17 -7.90
CA SER A 98 -2.07 -8.23 -8.29
C SER A 98 -1.97 -9.46 -7.38
N PRO A 99 -3.09 -9.93 -6.77
CA PRO A 99 -3.10 -11.19 -6.02
C PRO A 99 -2.70 -12.41 -6.87
N THR A 100 -3.10 -12.45 -8.13
CA THR A 100 -2.77 -13.53 -9.08
C THR A 100 -1.26 -13.55 -9.36
N ALA A 101 -0.67 -12.39 -9.68
CA ALA A 101 0.77 -12.28 -9.92
C ALA A 101 1.57 -12.68 -8.67
N THR A 102 1.11 -12.27 -7.48
CA THR A 102 1.73 -12.61 -6.19
C THR A 102 1.86 -14.12 -5.98
N LYS A 103 0.83 -14.88 -6.32
CA LYS A 103 0.89 -16.36 -6.23
C LYS A 103 2.00 -16.93 -7.11
N GLY A 104 2.11 -16.45 -8.34
CA GLY A 104 3.19 -16.86 -9.25
C GLY A 104 4.58 -16.44 -8.77
N PHE A 105 4.71 -15.24 -8.21
CA PHE A 105 5.98 -14.77 -7.63
C PHE A 105 6.39 -15.61 -6.41
N ALA A 106 5.44 -15.94 -5.55
CA ALA A 106 5.68 -16.80 -4.40
C ALA A 106 6.18 -18.18 -4.80
N GLU A 107 5.60 -18.79 -5.84
CA GLU A 107 6.05 -20.10 -6.38
C GLU A 107 7.48 -20.01 -6.90
N LYS A 108 7.81 -19.00 -7.72
CA LYS A 108 9.16 -18.79 -8.27
C LYS A 108 10.20 -18.56 -7.17
N ILE A 109 9.89 -17.77 -6.14
CA ILE A 109 10.81 -17.56 -5.01
C ILE A 109 10.97 -18.82 -4.17
N LYS A 110 9.90 -19.57 -3.92
CA LYS A 110 9.98 -20.86 -3.20
C LYS A 110 10.83 -21.89 -3.94
N ALA A 111 10.86 -21.86 -5.26
CA ALA A 111 11.71 -22.75 -6.06
C ALA A 111 13.23 -22.51 -5.82
N THR A 112 13.64 -21.33 -5.30
CA THR A 112 15.02 -21.07 -4.87
C THR A 112 15.35 -21.62 -3.48
N GLY A 113 14.36 -22.16 -2.76
CA GLY A 113 14.45 -22.58 -1.36
C GLY A 113 14.11 -21.50 -0.34
N ALA A 114 13.91 -20.25 -0.77
CA ALA A 114 13.50 -19.14 0.10
C ALA A 114 11.98 -19.20 0.39
N GLN A 115 11.52 -18.43 1.40
CA GLN A 115 10.12 -18.25 1.71
C GLN A 115 9.61 -16.90 1.17
N TYR A 116 8.31 -16.81 0.95
CA TYR A 116 7.65 -15.58 0.48
C TYR A 116 6.44 -15.23 1.34
N LEU A 117 6.33 -13.95 1.71
CA LEU A 117 5.14 -13.36 2.31
C LEU A 117 4.71 -12.15 1.47
N ASP A 118 3.43 -12.03 1.19
CA ASP A 118 2.81 -10.80 0.73
C ASP A 118 2.21 -10.07 1.94
N ALA A 119 2.62 -8.85 2.15
CA ALA A 119 2.30 -8.10 3.36
C ALA A 119 1.94 -6.62 3.07
N PRO A 120 0.99 -6.36 2.15
CA PRO A 120 0.58 -5.00 1.85
C PRO A 120 0.04 -4.28 3.08
N VAL A 121 0.11 -2.93 3.02
CA VAL A 121 -0.14 -2.07 4.16
C VAL A 121 -1.28 -1.08 3.92
N SER A 122 -1.90 -0.64 5.03
CA SER A 122 -2.85 0.46 5.07
C SER A 122 -2.51 1.41 6.23
N GLY A 123 -2.69 2.72 6.01
CA GLY A 123 -2.37 3.77 7.00
C GLY A 123 -1.64 4.97 6.41
N GLY A 124 -1.23 4.88 5.12
CA GLY A 124 -0.55 5.96 4.40
C GLY A 124 0.79 6.36 5.03
N GLU A 125 1.33 7.47 4.58
CA GLU A 125 2.62 8.01 5.06
C GLU A 125 2.61 8.29 6.56
N VAL A 126 1.48 8.79 7.09
CA VAL A 126 1.32 9.08 8.53
C VAL A 126 1.46 7.80 9.35
N GLY A 127 0.79 6.72 8.93
CA GLY A 127 0.90 5.43 9.59
C GLY A 127 2.30 4.81 9.48
N ALA A 128 2.96 4.98 8.33
CA ALA A 128 4.34 4.51 8.14
C ALA A 128 5.33 5.24 9.06
N LYS A 129 5.22 6.57 9.19
CA LYS A 129 6.06 7.38 10.10
C LYS A 129 5.83 7.02 11.57
N ALA A 130 4.57 6.82 11.95
CA ALA A 130 4.17 6.55 13.33
C ALA A 130 4.31 5.07 13.73
N ALA A 131 4.73 4.17 12.85
CA ALA A 131 4.74 2.71 13.07
C ALA A 131 3.35 2.15 13.46
N THR A 132 2.29 2.68 12.86
CA THR A 132 0.90 2.30 13.17
C THR A 132 0.17 1.68 11.99
N LEU A 133 0.91 1.15 11.01
CA LEU A 133 0.32 0.52 9.83
C LEU A 133 -0.56 -0.67 10.20
N SER A 134 -1.62 -0.87 9.43
CA SER A 134 -2.30 -2.16 9.34
C SER A 134 -1.62 -2.99 8.26
N ILE A 135 -1.16 -4.19 8.60
CA ILE A 135 -0.40 -5.08 7.73
C ILE A 135 -1.22 -6.35 7.50
N MET A 136 -1.52 -6.65 6.25
CA MET A 136 -2.34 -7.79 5.83
C MET A 136 -1.43 -8.85 5.23
N VAL A 137 -1.17 -9.95 5.97
CA VAL A 137 -0.13 -10.91 5.57
C VAL A 137 -0.71 -12.18 4.97
N GLY A 138 -0.22 -12.52 3.79
CA GLY A 138 -0.43 -13.82 3.14
C GLY A 138 0.85 -14.66 3.15
N GLY A 139 0.74 -15.95 3.47
CA GLY A 139 1.85 -16.89 3.43
C GLY A 139 1.83 -17.93 4.54
N CYS A 140 2.92 -18.71 4.64
CA CYS A 140 3.04 -19.79 5.60
C CYS A 140 3.02 -19.30 7.05
N PRO A 141 2.28 -19.95 7.98
CA PRO A 141 2.23 -19.57 9.39
C PRO A 141 3.61 -19.44 10.05
N ASN A 142 4.46 -20.43 9.89
CA ASN A 142 5.79 -20.42 10.51
C ASN A 142 6.68 -19.28 9.98
N THR A 143 6.55 -18.94 8.69
CA THR A 143 7.26 -17.80 8.10
C THR A 143 6.72 -16.46 8.62
N PHE A 144 5.41 -16.38 8.81
CA PHE A 144 4.74 -15.22 9.41
C PHE A 144 5.27 -14.97 10.84
N GLU A 145 5.32 -16.00 11.68
CA GLU A 145 5.82 -15.89 13.06
C GLU A 145 7.29 -15.42 13.10
N ARG A 146 8.12 -15.89 12.19
CA ARG A 146 9.51 -15.42 12.05
C ARG A 146 9.60 -13.95 11.68
N ALA A 147 8.70 -13.45 10.84
CA ALA A 147 8.67 -12.07 10.38
C ALA A 147 7.89 -11.12 11.32
N LEU A 148 7.10 -11.66 12.26
CA LEU A 148 6.23 -10.89 13.14
C LEU A 148 6.93 -9.74 13.90
N PRO A 149 8.15 -9.92 14.46
CA PRO A 149 8.86 -8.81 15.10
C PRO A 149 9.15 -7.64 14.16
N LEU A 150 9.38 -7.91 12.86
CA LEU A 150 9.60 -6.86 11.86
C LEU A 150 8.31 -6.10 11.58
N PHE A 151 7.20 -6.81 11.46
CA PHE A 151 5.89 -6.17 11.28
C PHE A 151 5.53 -5.31 12.48
N GLN A 152 5.81 -5.76 13.71
CA GLN A 152 5.56 -5.01 14.95
C GLN A 152 6.39 -3.71 15.04
N ALA A 153 7.56 -3.67 14.41
CA ALA A 153 8.35 -2.45 14.31
C ALA A 153 7.75 -1.40 13.35
N MET A 154 6.87 -1.81 12.42
CA MET A 154 6.30 -0.95 11.39
C MET A 154 4.79 -0.72 11.53
N GLY A 155 4.09 -1.57 12.28
CA GLY A 155 2.63 -1.55 12.32
C GLY A 155 2.06 -1.96 13.67
N LYS A 156 0.79 -1.60 13.87
CA LYS A 156 0.03 -1.90 15.10
C LYS A 156 -0.96 -3.04 14.92
N ASN A 157 -1.61 -3.09 13.75
CA ASN A 157 -2.61 -4.12 13.44
C ASN A 157 -2.01 -5.08 12.40
N ILE A 158 -1.64 -6.28 12.82
CA ILE A 158 -0.97 -7.25 11.98
C ILE A 158 -1.84 -8.49 11.92
N THR A 159 -2.30 -8.84 10.72
CA THR A 159 -3.22 -9.98 10.54
C THR A 159 -2.69 -10.89 9.44
N ARG A 160 -2.43 -12.16 9.77
CA ARG A 160 -2.24 -13.19 8.75
C ARG A 160 -3.60 -13.61 8.22
N VAL A 161 -3.87 -13.29 6.96
CA VAL A 161 -5.16 -13.50 6.30
C VAL A 161 -5.29 -14.93 5.77
N GLY A 162 -4.20 -15.48 5.23
CA GLY A 162 -4.24 -16.82 4.62
C GLY A 162 -2.93 -17.22 3.96
N GLY A 163 -2.99 -17.91 2.84
CA GLY A 163 -1.86 -18.30 2.01
C GLY A 163 -1.26 -17.14 1.20
N ASN A 164 -0.28 -17.44 0.34
CA ASN A 164 0.28 -16.41 -0.54
C ASN A 164 -0.77 -15.85 -1.51
N GLY A 165 -0.83 -14.52 -1.62
CA GLY A 165 -1.81 -13.77 -2.38
C GLY A 165 -3.04 -13.33 -1.58
N ASP A 166 -3.29 -13.91 -0.39
CA ASP A 166 -4.45 -13.54 0.43
C ASP A 166 -4.25 -12.19 1.13
N GLY A 167 -3.01 -11.80 1.44
CA GLY A 167 -2.68 -10.45 1.90
C GLY A 167 -3.03 -9.40 0.85
N GLN A 168 -2.64 -9.63 -0.41
CA GLN A 168 -2.98 -8.75 -1.52
C GLN A 168 -4.49 -8.74 -1.79
N THR A 169 -5.17 -9.89 -1.68
CA THR A 169 -6.64 -9.97 -1.80
C THR A 169 -7.31 -9.10 -0.74
N ALA A 170 -6.86 -9.17 0.51
CA ALA A 170 -7.36 -8.31 1.59
C ALA A 170 -7.09 -6.83 1.30
N LYS A 171 -5.93 -6.50 0.73
CA LYS A 171 -5.61 -5.12 0.36
C LYS A 171 -6.49 -4.61 -0.78
N VAL A 172 -6.75 -5.40 -1.80
CA VAL A 172 -7.68 -5.05 -2.89
C VAL A 172 -9.08 -4.81 -2.33
N ALA A 173 -9.58 -5.69 -1.46
CA ALA A 173 -10.86 -5.50 -0.79
C ALA A 173 -10.90 -4.20 0.06
N ASN A 174 -9.82 -3.90 0.79
CA ASN A 174 -9.67 -2.64 1.52
C ASN A 174 -9.79 -1.44 0.58
N GLN A 175 -9.13 -1.45 -0.58
CA GLN A 175 -9.15 -0.33 -1.52
C GLN A 175 -10.53 -0.14 -2.17
N ILE A 176 -11.27 -1.21 -2.44
CA ILE A 176 -12.67 -1.14 -2.85
C ILE A 176 -13.50 -0.41 -1.79
N ILE A 177 -13.44 -0.84 -0.54
CA ILE A 177 -14.22 -0.25 0.57
C ILE A 177 -13.82 1.23 0.75
N VAL A 178 -12.55 1.57 0.71
CA VAL A 178 -12.07 2.95 0.87
C VAL A 178 -12.59 3.83 -0.26
N ALA A 179 -12.50 3.40 -1.53
CA ALA A 179 -12.99 4.16 -2.68
C ALA A 179 -14.49 4.43 -2.59
N LEU A 180 -15.28 3.38 -2.31
CA LEU A 180 -16.74 3.49 -2.24
C LEU A 180 -17.19 4.36 -1.06
N ASN A 181 -16.50 4.30 0.08
CA ASN A 181 -16.76 5.20 1.20
C ASN A 181 -16.41 6.65 0.87
N ILE A 182 -15.29 6.90 0.18
CA ILE A 182 -14.92 8.26 -0.27
C ILE A 182 -16.00 8.79 -1.21
N GLN A 183 -16.45 8.00 -2.17
CA GLN A 183 -17.52 8.40 -3.10
C GLN A 183 -18.83 8.70 -2.35
N ALA A 184 -19.27 7.81 -1.47
CA ALA A 184 -20.51 7.99 -0.72
C ALA A 184 -20.47 9.27 0.15
N VAL A 185 -19.34 9.53 0.82
CA VAL A 185 -19.14 10.76 1.61
C VAL A 185 -19.16 12.00 0.70
N ALA A 186 -18.48 11.94 -0.45
CA ALA A 186 -18.42 13.05 -1.39
C ALA A 186 -19.81 13.39 -1.96
N GLU A 187 -20.58 12.37 -2.39
CA GLU A 187 -21.95 12.55 -2.87
C GLU A 187 -22.88 13.14 -1.79
N ALA A 188 -22.79 12.62 -0.56
CA ALA A 188 -23.60 13.09 0.55
C ALA A 188 -23.31 14.56 0.92
N LEU A 189 -22.04 14.95 0.99
CA LEU A 189 -21.65 16.33 1.31
C LEU A 189 -21.98 17.28 0.16
N LEU A 190 -21.82 16.87 -1.10
CA LEU A 190 -22.22 17.67 -2.26
C LEU A 190 -23.75 17.85 -2.31
N PHE A 191 -24.52 16.77 -2.07
CA PHE A 191 -25.96 16.85 -1.96
C PHE A 191 -26.42 17.82 -0.87
N ALA A 192 -25.81 17.77 0.32
CA ALA A 192 -26.12 18.68 1.42
C ALA A 192 -25.85 20.14 1.04
N ALA A 193 -24.68 20.42 0.44
CA ALA A 193 -24.33 21.76 -0.01
C ALA A 193 -25.30 22.30 -1.06
N ARG A 194 -25.71 21.49 -2.04
CA ARG A 194 -26.68 21.89 -3.08
C ARG A 194 -28.08 22.15 -2.54
N ASN A 195 -28.45 21.54 -1.41
CA ASN A 195 -29.70 21.82 -0.69
C ASN A 195 -29.59 23.02 0.27
N GLY A 196 -28.45 23.72 0.32
CA GLY A 196 -28.23 24.88 1.18
C GLY A 196 -27.88 24.55 2.64
N ALA A 197 -27.66 23.29 2.98
CA ALA A 197 -27.17 22.90 4.30
C ALA A 197 -25.65 23.10 4.39
N ASP A 198 -25.15 23.49 5.58
CA ASP A 198 -23.71 23.58 5.86
C ASP A 198 -23.08 22.18 5.89
N PRO A 199 -22.19 21.81 4.94
CA PRO A 199 -21.56 20.49 4.91
C PRO A 199 -20.76 20.15 6.16
N ALA A 200 -20.20 21.15 6.86
CA ALA A 200 -19.49 20.91 8.11
C ALA A 200 -20.43 20.44 9.22
N LYS A 201 -21.60 21.07 9.34
CA LYS A 201 -22.65 20.68 10.30
C LYS A 201 -23.30 19.35 9.95
N VAL A 202 -23.51 19.09 8.67
CA VAL A 202 -24.02 17.79 8.21
C VAL A 202 -23.00 16.69 8.56
N ARG A 203 -21.70 16.88 8.27
CA ARG A 203 -20.65 15.93 8.65
C ARG A 203 -20.66 15.69 10.16
N GLU A 204 -20.69 16.73 10.98
CA GLU A 204 -20.74 16.64 12.44
C GLU A 204 -21.92 15.78 12.92
N ALA A 205 -23.12 16.01 12.40
CA ALA A 205 -24.32 15.25 12.73
C ALA A 205 -24.20 13.76 12.35
N LEU A 206 -23.63 13.46 11.17
CA LEU A 206 -23.47 12.08 10.67
C LEU A 206 -22.44 11.27 11.45
N MET A 207 -21.46 11.93 12.09
CA MET A 207 -20.41 11.24 12.88
C MET A 207 -20.97 10.47 14.08
N GLY A 208 -22.13 10.82 14.60
CA GLY A 208 -22.77 10.14 15.74
C GLY A 208 -23.63 8.93 15.37
N GLY A 209 -23.85 8.64 14.09
CA GLY A 209 -24.77 7.60 13.62
C GLY A 209 -24.10 6.48 12.82
N PHE A 210 -24.93 5.61 12.22
CA PHE A 210 -24.46 4.48 11.38
C PHE A 210 -23.71 4.91 10.13
N ALA A 211 -23.85 6.16 9.67
CA ALA A 211 -23.07 6.71 8.56
C ALA A 211 -21.61 7.02 8.95
N SER A 212 -21.28 6.94 10.23
CA SER A 212 -19.93 7.19 10.72
C SER A 212 -18.90 6.22 10.13
N SER A 213 -17.77 6.76 9.72
CA SER A 213 -16.63 5.98 9.23
C SER A 213 -15.34 6.79 9.40
N ARG A 214 -14.19 6.10 9.42
CA ARG A 214 -12.90 6.77 9.39
C ARG A 214 -12.75 7.65 8.15
N ILE A 215 -13.40 7.30 7.05
CA ILE A 215 -13.42 8.11 5.82
C ILE A 215 -14.23 9.41 6.04
N LEU A 216 -15.42 9.33 6.61
CA LEU A 216 -16.21 10.52 6.94
C LEU A 216 -15.46 11.45 7.92
N GLU A 217 -14.77 10.85 8.90
CA GLU A 217 -13.98 11.60 9.88
C GLU A 217 -12.81 12.35 9.23
N VAL A 218 -11.95 11.66 8.47
CA VAL A 218 -10.70 12.23 7.95
C VAL A 218 -10.89 12.89 6.59
N HIS A 219 -11.47 12.16 5.63
CA HIS A 219 -11.60 12.64 4.26
C HIS A 219 -12.81 13.56 4.08
N GLY A 220 -13.90 13.34 4.83
CA GLY A 220 -15.00 14.28 4.88
C GLY A 220 -14.58 15.66 5.41
N GLU A 221 -13.67 15.72 6.39
CA GLU A 221 -13.10 16.97 6.85
C GLU A 221 -12.27 17.68 5.77
N ARG A 222 -11.46 16.92 5.02
CA ARG A 222 -10.68 17.46 3.90
C ARG A 222 -11.56 17.99 2.78
N MET A 223 -12.66 17.30 2.47
CA MET A 223 -13.65 17.74 1.48
C MET A 223 -14.30 19.06 1.90
N VAL A 224 -14.72 19.19 3.18
CA VAL A 224 -15.31 20.42 3.74
C VAL A 224 -14.31 21.59 3.71
N LYS A 225 -13.04 21.33 4.04
CA LYS A 225 -11.99 22.35 4.08
C LYS A 225 -11.38 22.66 2.70
N GLY A 226 -11.62 21.83 1.70
CA GLY A 226 -11.01 21.96 0.37
C GLY A 226 -9.50 21.70 0.37
N THR A 227 -8.98 20.86 1.30
CA THR A 227 -7.54 20.59 1.45
C THR A 227 -7.18 19.22 0.87
N PHE A 228 -6.52 19.21 -0.29
CA PHE A 228 -6.26 17.99 -1.06
C PHE A 228 -4.76 17.72 -1.29
N ASP A 229 -3.90 18.18 -0.40
CA ASP A 229 -2.50 17.77 -0.37
C ASP A 229 -2.42 16.24 -0.15
N PRO A 230 -1.66 15.51 -0.98
CA PRO A 230 -1.81 14.06 -1.05
C PRO A 230 -1.25 13.33 0.19
N GLY A 231 -2.13 12.71 0.95
CA GLY A 231 -1.79 11.59 1.82
C GLY A 231 -1.77 10.26 1.05
N PHE A 232 -2.67 10.13 0.07
CA PHE A 232 -2.69 9.05 -0.91
C PHE A 232 -3.25 9.56 -2.25
N ARG A 233 -2.42 9.52 -3.30
CA ARG A 233 -2.76 10.13 -4.60
C ARG A 233 -3.89 9.41 -5.31
N ILE A 234 -4.70 10.18 -6.06
CA ILE A 234 -5.72 9.66 -6.98
C ILE A 234 -5.14 8.62 -7.93
N SER A 235 -4.00 8.89 -8.56
CA SER A 235 -3.35 7.95 -9.51
C SER A 235 -3.03 6.59 -8.87
N LEU A 236 -2.64 6.55 -7.61
CA LEU A 236 -2.36 5.31 -6.90
C LEU A 236 -3.65 4.57 -6.55
N HIS A 237 -4.73 5.29 -6.19
CA HIS A 237 -6.02 4.66 -5.92
C HIS A 237 -6.65 4.11 -7.21
N GLN A 238 -6.50 4.83 -8.34
CA GLN A 238 -6.90 4.32 -9.65
C GLN A 238 -6.16 3.02 -10.01
N LYS A 239 -4.85 2.97 -9.76
CA LYS A 239 -4.07 1.73 -9.93
C LYS A 239 -4.67 0.59 -9.10
N ASP A 240 -4.97 0.83 -7.83
CA ASP A 240 -5.53 -0.19 -6.94
C ASP A 240 -6.92 -0.67 -7.39
N LEU A 241 -7.78 0.25 -7.85
CA LEU A 241 -9.08 -0.13 -8.42
C LEU A 241 -8.96 -0.87 -9.75
N ASN A 242 -7.95 -0.56 -10.57
CA ASN A 242 -7.65 -1.33 -11.78
C ASN A 242 -7.24 -2.75 -11.44
N LEU A 243 -6.46 -2.98 -10.37
CA LEU A 243 -6.16 -4.34 -9.87
C LEU A 243 -7.44 -5.07 -9.46
N ALA A 244 -8.37 -4.38 -8.77
CA ALA A 244 -9.66 -4.95 -8.38
C ALA A 244 -10.51 -5.36 -9.59
N LEU A 245 -10.64 -4.47 -10.59
CA LEU A 245 -11.44 -4.71 -11.78
C LEU A 245 -10.80 -5.75 -12.71
N ALA A 246 -9.48 -5.80 -12.80
CA ALA A 246 -8.77 -6.84 -13.55
C ALA A 246 -8.99 -8.22 -12.90
N GLY A 247 -8.79 -8.34 -11.59
CA GLY A 247 -9.05 -9.58 -10.86
C GLY A 247 -10.52 -10.00 -10.92
N ALA A 248 -11.46 -9.06 -10.88
CA ALA A 248 -12.88 -9.35 -11.05
C ALA A 248 -13.20 -9.97 -12.42
N ARG A 249 -12.56 -9.48 -13.50
CA ARG A 249 -12.71 -10.07 -14.85
C ARG A 249 -12.18 -11.49 -14.91
N GLU A 250 -11.01 -11.76 -14.32
CA GLU A 250 -10.43 -13.11 -14.25
C GLU A 250 -11.37 -14.09 -13.50
N LEU A 251 -12.08 -13.60 -12.48
CA LEU A 251 -12.99 -14.39 -11.66
C LEU A 251 -14.44 -14.41 -12.19
N ASN A 252 -14.74 -13.76 -13.33
CA ASN A 252 -16.09 -13.54 -13.84
C ASN A 252 -17.03 -12.89 -12.80
N LEU A 253 -16.50 -12.00 -11.97
CA LEU A 253 -17.21 -11.29 -10.93
C LEU A 253 -17.56 -9.88 -11.40
N ASN A 254 -18.80 -9.42 -11.13
CA ASN A 254 -19.23 -8.07 -11.42
C ASN A 254 -19.09 -7.16 -10.20
N LEU A 255 -18.36 -6.06 -10.35
CA LEU A 255 -18.15 -5.02 -9.32
C LEU A 255 -18.64 -3.64 -9.84
N PRO A 256 -19.97 -3.43 -9.99
CA PRO A 256 -20.51 -2.24 -10.66
C PRO A 256 -20.16 -0.95 -9.93
N ASN A 257 -20.22 -0.90 -8.61
CA ASN A 257 -19.90 0.29 -7.84
C ASN A 257 -18.40 0.64 -7.88
N THR A 258 -17.52 -0.37 -7.88
CA THR A 258 -16.09 -0.18 -8.05
C THR A 258 -15.76 0.40 -9.44
N ALA A 259 -16.42 -0.09 -10.48
CA ALA A 259 -16.28 0.45 -11.84
C ALA A 259 -16.77 1.91 -11.92
N ASN A 260 -17.88 2.24 -11.27
CA ASN A 260 -18.38 3.62 -11.18
C ASN A 260 -17.37 4.52 -10.46
N ALA A 261 -16.89 4.12 -9.27
CA ALA A 261 -15.89 4.89 -8.53
C ALA A 261 -14.62 5.14 -9.35
N GLN A 262 -14.15 4.12 -10.09
CA GLN A 262 -13.01 4.27 -11.00
C GLN A 262 -13.25 5.34 -12.08
N GLN A 263 -14.48 5.46 -12.63
CA GLN A 263 -14.82 6.50 -13.60
C GLN A 263 -14.77 7.90 -12.98
N VAL A 264 -15.25 8.07 -11.74
CA VAL A 264 -15.16 9.36 -11.03
C VAL A 264 -13.71 9.75 -10.76
N PHE A 265 -12.85 8.81 -10.35
CA PHE A 265 -11.41 9.05 -10.24
C PHE A 265 -10.77 9.39 -11.60
N SER A 266 -11.22 8.78 -12.69
CA SER A 266 -10.76 9.11 -14.04
C SER A 266 -11.14 10.53 -14.44
N THR A 267 -12.33 11.01 -14.06
CA THR A 267 -12.73 12.41 -14.23
C THR A 267 -11.77 13.35 -13.47
N CYS A 268 -11.44 13.03 -12.21
CA CYS A 268 -10.46 13.82 -11.45
C CYS A 268 -9.10 13.88 -12.15
N ALA A 269 -8.60 12.76 -12.67
CA ALA A 269 -7.34 12.73 -13.40
C ALA A 269 -7.41 13.58 -14.67
N ALA A 270 -8.51 13.52 -15.44
CA ALA A 270 -8.71 14.28 -16.67
C ALA A 270 -8.70 15.80 -16.45
N ILE A 271 -9.17 16.27 -15.28
CA ILE A 271 -9.12 17.70 -14.90
C ILE A 271 -7.81 18.10 -14.18
N GLY A 272 -6.75 17.28 -14.31
CA GLY A 272 -5.41 17.57 -13.75
C GLY A 272 -5.18 17.08 -12.31
N GLY A 273 -6.11 16.32 -11.74
CA GLY A 273 -6.09 15.91 -10.34
C GLY A 273 -5.34 14.62 -10.01
N SER A 274 -4.57 14.05 -10.92
CA SER A 274 -3.84 12.77 -10.70
C SER A 274 -2.98 12.75 -9.43
N ASN A 275 -2.42 13.90 -9.07
CA ASN A 275 -1.57 14.08 -7.89
C ASN A 275 -2.31 14.60 -6.65
N TRP A 276 -3.60 14.89 -6.73
CA TRP A 276 -4.38 15.27 -5.54
C TRP A 276 -4.58 14.07 -4.62
N ASP A 277 -4.90 14.37 -3.36
CA ASP A 277 -5.37 13.34 -2.43
C ASP A 277 -6.66 12.70 -2.94
N HIS A 278 -6.84 11.41 -2.70
CA HIS A 278 -8.01 10.67 -3.18
C HIS A 278 -9.34 11.19 -2.58
N SER A 279 -9.31 11.95 -1.48
CA SER A 279 -10.48 12.68 -0.99
C SER A 279 -10.97 13.77 -1.95
N ALA A 280 -10.12 14.22 -2.89
CA ALA A 280 -10.50 15.15 -3.95
C ALA A 280 -11.45 14.54 -5.00
N LEU A 281 -11.90 13.28 -4.84
CA LEU A 281 -12.95 12.67 -5.66
C LEU A 281 -14.19 13.57 -5.75
N ILE A 282 -14.51 14.33 -4.71
CA ILE A 282 -15.60 15.33 -4.71
C ILE A 282 -15.43 16.36 -5.85
N LYS A 283 -14.21 16.73 -6.26
CA LYS A 283 -13.97 17.64 -7.38
C LYS A 283 -14.39 17.06 -8.72
N GLY A 284 -14.25 15.74 -8.88
CA GLY A 284 -14.77 15.03 -10.05
C GLY A 284 -16.29 15.08 -10.11
N LEU A 285 -16.97 14.87 -8.98
CA LEU A 285 -18.42 14.98 -8.87
C LEU A 285 -18.89 16.42 -9.11
N GLU A 286 -18.23 17.42 -8.53
CA GLU A 286 -18.53 18.84 -8.79
C GLU A 286 -18.39 19.22 -10.27
N HIS A 287 -17.44 18.63 -10.97
CA HIS A 287 -17.21 18.87 -12.41
C HIS A 287 -18.30 18.22 -13.28
N MET A 288 -18.88 17.10 -12.85
CA MET A 288 -19.94 16.39 -13.57
C MET A 288 -21.33 16.95 -13.28
N ALA A 289 -21.53 17.75 -12.23
CA ALA A 289 -22.81 18.32 -11.78
C ALA A 289 -23.09 19.69 -12.41
#